data_df505b13635639558568408320988a7f
#
_entry.id   df505b13635639558568408320988a7f
#
_cell.length_a   1.000
_cell.length_b   1.000
_cell.length_c   1.000
_cell.angle_alpha   90.00
_cell.angle_beta   90.00
_cell.angle_gamma   90.00
#
_symmetry.space_group_name_H-M   'P 1'
#
loop_
_entity.id
_entity.type
_entity.pdbx_description
1 polymer ?
#
loop_
_entity_poly.entity_id
_entity_poly.type
_entity_poly.pdbx_seq_one_letter_code
_entity_poly.pdbx_strand_id
1 'polypeptide(L)'
;MKTLQTVHRKLFDQKLAWSQIDKKKALAQPEQLELLREACLVESYLPVYTGKMMALFWDDLNATTIFTIESIEAYGHYYVLRRYLETIGYKPVSDEEVVELRERERGVIYTDRVRELVNFMGTEHFAAQFFLDMSQLLDEPVLAAILPEFAAEEVVHSQFAFDLLQARIRKDPGARSEILEHARNFKHVGAYVRPYVPPAKGDNVRSIRAFNEKFEKLLGQPLSDFLVEEVPDAVR
;
A
#
# COMPACT_ATOMS: atom_id res chain seq x y z
N MET A 1 20.95 4.52 -18.81
CA MET A 1 20.61 3.38 -17.94
C MET A 1 21.68 3.01 -16.91
N LYS A 2 23.00 3.09 -17.15
CA LYS A 2 24.04 2.85 -16.12
C LYS A 2 23.87 3.72 -14.87
N THR A 3 23.47 4.98 -15.03
CA THR A 3 23.24 5.91 -13.91
C THR A 3 22.08 5.44 -13.02
N LEU A 4 20.96 4.98 -13.62
CA LEU A 4 19.81 4.46 -12.86
C LEU A 4 20.20 3.21 -12.05
N GLN A 5 20.96 2.29 -12.65
CA GLN A 5 21.48 1.12 -11.92
C GLN A 5 22.37 1.51 -10.74
N THR A 6 23.12 2.60 -10.84
CA THR A 6 23.94 3.09 -9.72
C THR A 6 23.07 3.64 -8.58
N VAL A 7 21.98 4.33 -8.91
CA VAL A 7 21.01 4.84 -7.92
C VAL A 7 20.29 3.67 -7.24
N HIS A 8 19.77 2.69 -7.99
CA HIS A 8 19.14 1.49 -7.44
C HIS A 8 20.06 0.76 -6.47
N ARG A 9 21.34 0.57 -6.83
CA ARG A 9 22.32 -0.08 -5.96
C ARG A 9 22.48 0.64 -4.63
N LYS A 10 22.52 1.96 -4.64
CA LYS A 10 22.68 2.75 -3.41
C LYS A 10 21.46 2.75 -2.53
N LEU A 11 20.27 2.83 -3.11
CA LEU A 11 19.02 3.02 -2.36
C LEU A 11 18.37 1.70 -1.94
N PHE A 12 18.45 0.66 -2.80
CA PHE A 12 17.60 -0.52 -2.64
C PHE A 12 18.38 -1.84 -2.60
N ASP A 13 19.43 -2.01 -3.39
CA ASP A 13 20.14 -3.30 -3.52
C ASP A 13 20.80 -3.79 -2.23
N GLN A 14 21.07 -2.90 -1.29
CA GLN A 14 21.71 -3.24 -0.03
C GLN A 14 20.73 -3.85 0.99
N LYS A 15 19.43 -3.71 0.75
CA LYS A 15 18.40 -4.19 1.68
C LYS A 15 18.28 -5.71 1.71
N LEU A 16 18.58 -6.42 0.61
CA LEU A 16 18.45 -7.87 0.51
C LEU A 16 19.76 -8.59 0.25
N ALA A 17 19.91 -9.77 0.85
CA ALA A 17 20.98 -10.71 0.57
C ALA A 17 20.68 -11.53 -0.70
N TRP A 18 20.63 -10.88 -1.86
CA TRP A 18 20.19 -11.44 -3.16
C TRP A 18 20.79 -12.81 -3.51
N SER A 19 22.06 -13.04 -3.14
CA SER A 19 22.75 -14.30 -3.39
C SER A 19 22.32 -15.46 -2.47
N GLN A 20 21.56 -15.17 -1.42
CA GLN A 20 21.08 -16.14 -0.45
C GLN A 20 19.64 -16.57 -0.69
N ILE A 21 18.97 -16.01 -1.70
CA ILE A 21 17.59 -16.37 -2.05
C ILE A 21 17.49 -17.85 -2.39
N ASP A 22 16.63 -18.57 -1.67
CA ASP A 22 16.31 -19.97 -1.94
C ASP A 22 15.17 -20.06 -2.95
N LYS A 23 15.54 -20.12 -4.23
CA LYS A 23 14.58 -20.20 -5.34
C LYS A 23 13.63 -21.39 -5.23
N LYS A 24 14.10 -22.54 -4.69
CA LYS A 24 13.25 -23.72 -4.56
C LYS A 24 12.16 -23.51 -3.53
N LYS A 25 12.47 -22.91 -2.38
CA LYS A 25 11.49 -22.55 -1.38
C LYS A 25 10.51 -21.53 -1.92
N ALA A 26 10.99 -20.46 -2.56
CA ALA A 26 10.14 -19.43 -3.15
C ALA A 26 9.14 -20.03 -4.13
N LEU A 27 9.61 -20.81 -5.11
CA LEU A 27 8.77 -21.40 -6.16
C LEU A 27 7.80 -22.50 -5.65
N ALA A 28 7.96 -22.98 -4.43
CA ALA A 28 7.02 -23.90 -3.80
C ALA A 28 5.72 -23.24 -3.31
N GLN A 29 5.64 -21.90 -3.35
CA GLN A 29 4.52 -21.10 -2.84
C GLN A 29 3.90 -20.20 -3.95
N PRO A 30 3.34 -20.79 -5.02
CA PRO A 30 2.87 -20.01 -6.18
C PRO A 30 1.72 -19.05 -5.86
N GLU A 31 0.85 -19.35 -4.90
CA GLU A 31 -0.26 -18.47 -4.50
C GLU A 31 0.27 -17.19 -3.85
N GLN A 32 1.24 -17.31 -2.95
CA GLN A 32 1.91 -16.17 -2.32
C GLN A 32 2.68 -15.33 -3.34
N LEU A 33 3.31 -15.97 -4.31
CA LEU A 33 4.02 -15.28 -5.39
C LEU A 33 3.08 -14.49 -6.31
N GLU A 34 1.87 -14.98 -6.59
CA GLU A 34 0.86 -14.20 -7.33
C GLU A 34 0.43 -12.95 -6.54
N LEU A 35 0.20 -13.07 -5.23
CA LEU A 35 -0.12 -11.93 -4.38
C LEU A 35 1.00 -10.89 -4.35
N LEU A 36 2.25 -11.34 -4.23
CA LEU A 36 3.42 -10.45 -4.27
C LEU A 36 3.57 -9.78 -5.65
N ARG A 37 3.25 -10.50 -6.73
CA ARG A 37 3.26 -9.93 -8.08
C ARG A 37 2.20 -8.85 -8.25
N GLU A 38 1.01 -9.06 -7.71
CA GLU A 38 -0.04 -8.05 -7.70
C GLU A 38 0.35 -6.84 -6.86
N ALA A 39 0.93 -7.06 -5.66
CA ALA A 39 1.48 -5.98 -4.85
C ALA A 39 2.55 -5.19 -5.62
N CYS A 40 3.46 -5.87 -6.31
CA CYS A 40 4.46 -5.23 -7.16
C CYS A 40 3.84 -4.31 -8.23
N LEU A 41 2.70 -4.70 -8.82
CA LEU A 41 1.97 -3.84 -9.76
C LEU A 41 1.35 -2.63 -9.07
N VAL A 42 0.74 -2.80 -7.89
CA VAL A 42 0.19 -1.68 -7.11
C VAL A 42 1.29 -0.69 -6.77
N GLU A 43 2.42 -1.15 -6.23
CA GLU A 43 3.57 -0.31 -5.90
C GLU A 43 4.13 0.43 -7.13
N SER A 44 4.09 -0.19 -8.31
CA SER A 44 4.53 0.45 -9.55
C SER A 44 3.69 1.67 -9.95
N TYR A 45 2.43 1.73 -9.48
CA TYR A 45 1.51 2.83 -9.75
C TYR A 45 1.67 3.99 -8.76
N LEU A 46 1.99 3.72 -7.51
CA LEU A 46 2.04 4.72 -6.43
C LEU A 46 2.90 5.95 -6.77
N PRO A 47 4.08 5.88 -7.42
CA PRO A 47 4.81 7.07 -7.83
C PRO A 47 4.05 8.00 -8.80
N VAL A 48 3.12 7.47 -9.58
CA VAL A 48 2.24 8.28 -10.46
C VAL A 48 1.09 8.87 -9.65
N TYR A 49 0.51 8.10 -8.75
CA TYR A 49 -0.54 8.55 -7.84
C TYR A 49 -0.04 9.67 -6.93
N THR A 50 1.09 9.50 -6.27
CA THR A 50 1.69 10.52 -5.39
C THR A 50 2.05 11.81 -6.14
N GLY A 51 2.45 11.71 -7.41
CA GLY A 51 2.64 12.87 -8.27
C GLY A 51 1.35 13.68 -8.46
N LYS A 52 0.22 13.01 -8.63
CA LYS A 52 -1.10 13.66 -8.69
C LYS A 52 -1.52 14.24 -7.34
N MET A 53 -1.20 13.55 -6.24
CA MET A 53 -1.43 14.04 -4.89
C MET A 53 -0.60 15.29 -4.60
N MET A 54 0.67 15.34 -4.99
CA MET A 54 1.48 16.55 -4.88
C MET A 54 0.87 17.72 -5.66
N ALA A 55 0.30 17.47 -6.84
CA ALA A 55 -0.40 18.50 -7.60
C ALA A 55 -1.69 18.95 -6.92
N LEU A 56 -2.45 18.04 -6.31
CA LEU A 56 -3.67 18.37 -5.56
C LEU A 56 -3.37 19.20 -4.29
N PHE A 57 -2.25 18.90 -3.62
CA PHE A 57 -1.83 19.55 -2.37
C PHE A 57 -0.69 20.54 -2.57
N TRP A 58 -0.55 21.13 -3.75
CA TRP A 58 0.58 21.97 -4.15
C TRP A 58 0.89 23.13 -3.18
N ASP A 59 -0.11 23.61 -2.44
CA ASP A 59 -0.05 24.70 -1.45
C ASP A 59 0.14 24.22 0.00
N ASP A 60 0.20 22.90 0.23
CA ASP A 60 0.46 22.28 1.55
C ASP A 60 1.85 21.63 1.56
N LEU A 61 2.81 22.30 2.19
CA LEU A 61 4.19 21.81 2.25
C LEU A 61 4.34 20.48 3.00
N ASN A 62 3.52 20.25 4.03
CA ASN A 62 3.58 18.99 4.76
C ASN A 62 3.07 17.84 3.89
N ALA A 63 1.91 18.02 3.25
CA ALA A 63 1.36 17.02 2.36
C ALA A 63 2.30 16.72 1.18
N THR A 64 2.84 17.73 0.51
CA THR A 64 3.78 17.51 -0.61
C THR A 64 5.07 16.83 -0.17
N THR A 65 5.58 17.12 1.03
CA THR A 65 6.74 16.42 1.59
C THR A 65 6.43 14.94 1.82
N ILE A 66 5.29 14.62 2.43
CA ILE A 66 4.83 13.26 2.68
C ILE A 66 4.74 12.47 1.37
N PHE A 67 4.02 13.00 0.37
CA PHE A 67 3.85 12.31 -0.92
C PHE A 67 5.16 12.18 -1.70
N THR A 68 6.14 13.04 -1.46
CA THR A 68 7.49 12.88 -2.03
C THR A 68 8.21 11.69 -1.41
N ILE A 69 8.16 11.53 -0.09
CA ILE A 69 8.76 10.40 0.64
C ILE A 69 8.10 9.11 0.18
N GLU A 70 6.79 9.05 0.23
CA GLU A 70 5.97 7.94 -0.24
C GLU A 70 6.32 7.52 -1.67
N SER A 71 6.46 8.46 -2.59
CA SER A 71 6.86 8.17 -3.97
C SER A 71 8.18 7.42 -4.09
N ILE A 72 9.14 7.71 -3.20
CA ILE A 72 10.46 7.06 -3.19
C ILE A 72 10.37 5.67 -2.55
N GLU A 73 9.64 5.54 -1.45
CA GLU A 73 9.53 4.28 -0.70
C GLU A 73 8.69 3.26 -1.47
N ALA A 74 7.53 3.65 -2.01
CA ALA A 74 6.73 2.79 -2.90
C ALA A 74 7.50 2.34 -4.16
N TYR A 75 8.30 3.25 -4.74
CA TYR A 75 9.19 2.83 -5.83
C TYR A 75 10.24 1.81 -5.35
N GLY A 76 10.70 1.92 -4.13
CA GLY A 76 11.60 0.95 -3.50
C GLY A 76 10.95 -0.42 -3.34
N HIS A 77 9.71 -0.47 -2.85
CA HIS A 77 8.91 -1.70 -2.75
C HIS A 77 8.73 -2.36 -4.12
N TYR A 78 8.27 -1.60 -5.11
CA TYR A 78 8.16 -2.06 -6.49
C TYR A 78 9.47 -2.65 -7.02
N TYR A 79 10.58 -1.92 -6.86
CA TYR A 79 11.87 -2.34 -7.37
C TYR A 79 12.34 -3.66 -6.72
N VAL A 80 12.21 -3.77 -5.40
CA VAL A 80 12.61 -4.96 -4.65
C VAL A 80 11.74 -6.15 -5.03
N LEU A 81 10.42 -6.01 -5.06
CA LEU A 81 9.50 -7.09 -5.41
C LEU A 81 9.71 -7.56 -6.86
N ARG A 82 9.81 -6.64 -7.81
CA ARG A 82 10.08 -6.96 -9.23
C ARG A 82 11.39 -7.74 -9.38
N ARG A 83 12.46 -7.23 -8.79
CA ARG A 83 13.77 -7.87 -8.84
C ARG A 83 13.80 -9.23 -8.16
N TYR A 84 13.04 -9.40 -7.09
CA TYR A 84 12.88 -10.69 -6.44
C TYR A 84 12.24 -11.71 -7.39
N LEU A 85 11.10 -11.36 -8.00
CA LEU A 85 10.39 -12.20 -8.96
C LEU A 85 11.30 -12.57 -10.17
N GLU A 86 12.05 -11.60 -10.69
CA GLU A 86 13.07 -11.83 -11.74
C GLU A 86 14.15 -12.81 -11.27
N THR A 87 14.66 -12.63 -10.05
CA THR A 87 15.75 -13.44 -9.50
C THR A 87 15.33 -14.90 -9.33
N ILE A 88 14.11 -15.16 -8.87
CA ILE A 88 13.61 -16.54 -8.71
C ILE A 88 13.11 -17.14 -10.03
N GLY A 89 12.90 -16.32 -11.06
CA GLY A 89 12.38 -16.75 -12.36
C GLY A 89 10.86 -16.96 -12.37
N TYR A 90 10.12 -16.25 -11.56
CA TYR A 90 8.65 -16.31 -11.48
C TYR A 90 8.01 -15.10 -12.12
N LYS A 91 7.27 -15.29 -13.23
CA LYS A 91 6.39 -14.30 -13.90
C LYS A 91 6.75 -12.82 -13.58
N PRO A 92 7.91 -12.31 -13.99
CA PRO A 92 8.31 -10.95 -13.66
C PRO A 92 7.29 -9.94 -14.22
N VAL A 93 7.05 -8.85 -13.48
CA VAL A 93 6.21 -7.75 -13.95
C VAL A 93 6.92 -7.03 -15.10
N SER A 94 6.28 -6.96 -16.27
CA SER A 94 6.85 -6.31 -17.45
C SER A 94 6.64 -4.79 -17.44
N ASP A 95 7.41 -4.06 -18.24
CA ASP A 95 7.23 -2.61 -18.41
C ASP A 95 5.88 -2.31 -19.07
N GLU A 96 5.41 -3.17 -19.97
CA GLU A 96 4.13 -3.07 -20.66
C GLU A 96 2.96 -3.15 -19.68
N GLU A 97 2.98 -4.09 -18.72
CA GLU A 97 1.95 -4.22 -17.69
C GLU A 97 1.90 -2.98 -16.78
N VAL A 98 3.08 -2.44 -16.42
CA VAL A 98 3.17 -1.20 -15.63
C VAL A 98 2.58 -0.03 -16.40
N VAL A 99 2.91 0.11 -17.68
CA VAL A 99 2.38 1.17 -18.54
C VAL A 99 0.87 1.03 -18.70
N GLU A 100 0.36 -0.19 -18.96
CA GLU A 100 -1.08 -0.45 -19.07
C GLU A 100 -1.84 -0.07 -17.80
N LEU A 101 -1.30 -0.42 -16.62
CA LEU A 101 -1.89 -0.02 -15.34
C LEU A 101 -1.97 1.50 -15.19
N ARG A 102 -0.90 2.21 -15.54
CA ARG A 102 -0.83 3.68 -15.47
C ARG A 102 -1.74 4.38 -16.49
N GLU A 103 -1.94 3.78 -17.67
CA GLU A 103 -2.84 4.31 -18.70
C GLU A 103 -4.31 4.33 -18.24
N ARG A 104 -4.74 3.40 -17.38
CA ARG A 104 -6.11 3.40 -16.80
C ARG A 104 -6.41 4.67 -16.02
N GLU A 105 -5.40 5.27 -15.45
CA GLU A 105 -5.50 6.49 -14.65
C GLU A 105 -5.08 7.75 -15.44
N ARG A 106 -4.72 7.60 -16.71
CA ARG A 106 -4.33 8.71 -17.55
C ARG A 106 -5.49 9.70 -17.70
N GLY A 107 -5.23 10.96 -17.39
CA GLY A 107 -6.25 12.01 -17.45
C GLY A 107 -7.19 12.10 -16.24
N VAL A 108 -7.13 11.17 -15.28
CA VAL A 108 -7.83 11.33 -14.00
C VAL A 108 -7.22 12.49 -13.22
N ILE A 109 -8.06 13.46 -12.86
CA ILE A 109 -7.70 14.62 -12.05
C ILE A 109 -8.39 14.49 -10.71
N TYR A 110 -7.61 14.44 -9.64
CA TYR A 110 -8.13 14.46 -8.28
C TYR A 110 -8.46 15.89 -7.87
N THR A 111 -9.61 16.08 -7.25
CA THR A 111 -10.11 17.41 -6.85
C THR A 111 -10.54 17.47 -5.39
N ASP A 112 -10.76 16.33 -4.77
CA ASP A 112 -11.27 16.20 -3.40
C ASP A 112 -10.15 15.73 -2.46
N ARG A 113 -9.58 16.68 -1.72
CA ARG A 113 -8.46 16.43 -0.80
C ARG A 113 -8.82 15.50 0.35
N VAL A 114 -10.06 15.60 0.86
CA VAL A 114 -10.48 14.77 2.00
C VAL A 114 -10.67 13.33 1.56
N ARG A 115 -11.34 13.12 0.45
CA ARG A 115 -11.52 11.79 -0.14
C ARG A 115 -10.18 11.11 -0.39
N GLU A 116 -9.25 11.82 -1.02
CA GLU A 116 -7.96 11.23 -1.37
C GLU A 116 -7.11 10.92 -0.12
N LEU A 117 -7.15 11.75 0.93
CA LEU A 117 -6.49 11.41 2.19
C LEU A 117 -7.12 10.21 2.88
N VAL A 118 -8.46 10.07 2.84
CA VAL A 118 -9.15 8.88 3.38
C VAL A 118 -8.76 7.63 2.60
N ASN A 119 -8.75 7.72 1.26
CA ASN A 119 -8.34 6.62 0.40
C ASN A 119 -6.88 6.22 0.65
N PHE A 120 -5.98 7.19 0.70
CA PHE A 120 -4.57 6.96 0.98
C PHE A 120 -4.37 6.31 2.36
N MET A 121 -4.98 6.90 3.42
CA MET A 121 -4.90 6.33 4.76
C MET A 121 -5.36 4.87 4.82
N GLY A 122 -6.43 4.53 4.10
CA GLY A 122 -6.95 3.17 4.04
C GLY A 122 -6.05 2.24 3.25
N THR A 123 -5.58 2.66 2.08
CA THR A 123 -4.68 1.86 1.25
C THR A 123 -3.43 1.46 2.01
N GLU A 124 -2.76 2.43 2.65
CA GLU A 124 -1.53 2.18 3.40
C GLU A 124 -1.77 1.33 4.66
N HIS A 125 -2.93 1.50 5.32
CA HIS A 125 -3.30 0.63 6.45
C HIS A 125 -3.38 -0.85 6.04
N PHE A 126 -4.01 -1.14 4.90
CA PHE A 126 -4.14 -2.51 4.42
C PHE A 126 -2.86 -3.03 3.76
N ALA A 127 -2.06 -2.16 3.13
CA ALA A 127 -0.74 -2.51 2.62
C ALA A 127 0.21 -2.96 3.75
N ALA A 128 0.23 -2.22 4.86
CA ALA A 128 0.99 -2.58 6.05
C ALA A 128 0.63 -3.98 6.57
N GLN A 129 -0.67 -4.28 6.67
CA GLN A 129 -1.13 -5.60 7.11
C GLN A 129 -0.74 -6.69 6.11
N PHE A 130 -0.91 -6.42 4.80
CA PHE A 130 -0.53 -7.36 3.75
C PHE A 130 0.95 -7.75 3.83
N PHE A 131 1.86 -6.77 3.91
CA PHE A 131 3.29 -7.06 3.99
C PHE A 131 3.66 -7.81 5.27
N LEU A 132 3.02 -7.48 6.40
CA LEU A 132 3.23 -8.19 7.65
C LEU A 132 2.77 -9.64 7.56
N ASP A 133 1.58 -9.91 7.01
CA ASP A 133 1.05 -11.26 6.83
C ASP A 133 1.91 -12.06 5.86
N MET A 134 2.31 -11.47 4.74
CA MET A 134 3.19 -12.11 3.78
C MET A 134 4.55 -12.48 4.39
N SER A 135 5.09 -11.65 5.29
CA SER A 135 6.34 -11.97 6.00
C SER A 135 6.26 -13.24 6.83
N GLN A 136 5.06 -13.56 7.33
CA GLN A 136 4.81 -14.77 8.15
C GLN A 136 4.46 -15.99 7.31
N LEU A 137 3.93 -15.79 6.10
CA LEU A 137 3.48 -16.85 5.20
C LEU A 137 4.60 -17.40 4.31
N LEU A 138 5.63 -16.60 4.06
CA LEU A 138 6.71 -16.98 3.16
C LEU A 138 7.73 -17.88 3.86
N ASP A 139 7.98 -19.04 3.26
CA ASP A 139 9.06 -19.95 3.68
C ASP A 139 10.45 -19.47 3.23
N GLU A 140 10.50 -18.60 2.21
CA GLU A 140 11.76 -18.02 1.70
C GLU A 140 12.21 -16.88 2.63
N PRO A 141 13.34 -17.06 3.36
CA PRO A 141 13.66 -16.18 4.48
C PRO A 141 14.16 -14.81 4.08
N VAL A 142 14.75 -14.66 2.87
CA VAL A 142 15.37 -13.38 2.46
C VAL A 142 14.29 -12.34 2.18
N LEU A 143 13.23 -12.70 1.45
CA LEU A 143 12.11 -11.80 1.23
C LEU A 143 11.29 -11.63 2.51
N ALA A 144 11.00 -12.72 3.22
CA ALA A 144 10.24 -12.67 4.47
C ALA A 144 10.85 -11.69 5.49
N ALA A 145 12.17 -11.55 5.51
CA ALA A 145 12.88 -10.67 6.44
C ALA A 145 12.74 -9.17 6.13
N ILE A 146 12.52 -8.78 4.85
CA ILE A 146 12.41 -7.36 4.47
C ILE A 146 10.97 -6.84 4.53
N LEU A 147 9.96 -7.71 4.36
CA LEU A 147 8.57 -7.28 4.32
C LEU A 147 8.08 -6.58 5.59
N PRO A 148 8.57 -6.87 6.82
CA PRO A 148 8.26 -6.07 8.00
C PRO A 148 8.77 -4.62 7.93
N GLU A 149 9.85 -4.34 7.18
CA GLU A 149 10.32 -2.96 6.95
C GLU A 149 9.31 -2.23 6.06
N PHE A 150 8.84 -2.85 4.97
CA PHE A 150 7.78 -2.29 4.13
C PHE A 150 6.52 -2.03 4.95
N ALA A 151 6.07 -3.01 5.74
CA ALA A 151 4.92 -2.84 6.62
C ALA A 151 5.08 -1.64 7.58
N ALA A 152 6.27 -1.41 8.12
CA ALA A 152 6.55 -0.30 9.02
C ALA A 152 6.52 1.06 8.28
N GLU A 153 7.01 1.11 7.04
CA GLU A 153 6.92 2.29 6.17
C GLU A 153 5.45 2.62 5.89
N GLU A 154 4.59 1.63 5.53
CA GLU A 154 3.16 1.84 5.27
C GLU A 154 2.36 2.27 6.51
N VAL A 155 2.74 1.79 7.70
CA VAL A 155 2.15 2.30 8.97
C VAL A 155 2.39 3.79 9.11
N VAL A 156 3.60 4.26 8.77
CA VAL A 156 3.96 5.70 8.84
C VAL A 156 3.18 6.49 7.79
N HIS A 157 3.05 5.99 6.55
CA HIS A 157 2.27 6.63 5.49
C HIS A 157 0.79 6.78 5.89
N SER A 158 0.19 5.72 6.41
CA SER A 158 -1.17 5.77 6.93
C SER A 158 -1.33 6.76 8.10
N GLN A 159 -0.30 6.89 8.96
CA GLN A 159 -0.31 7.87 10.06
C GLN A 159 -0.20 9.31 9.55
N PHE A 160 0.59 9.56 8.52
CA PHE A 160 0.66 10.88 7.89
C PHE A 160 -0.69 11.37 7.38
N ALA A 161 -1.45 10.51 6.69
CA ALA A 161 -2.79 10.85 6.23
C ALA A 161 -3.73 11.13 7.42
N PHE A 162 -3.64 10.34 8.48
CA PHE A 162 -4.39 10.57 9.71
C PHE A 162 -4.10 11.95 10.29
N ASP A 163 -2.83 12.35 10.37
CA ASP A 163 -2.42 13.64 10.95
C ASP A 163 -2.92 14.82 10.10
N LEU A 164 -2.90 14.69 8.77
CA LEU A 164 -3.45 15.70 7.86
C LEU A 164 -4.98 15.84 8.02
N LEU A 165 -5.71 14.72 8.09
CA LEU A 165 -7.15 14.71 8.35
C LEU A 165 -7.47 15.29 9.72
N GLN A 166 -6.72 14.95 10.75
CA GLN A 166 -6.87 15.52 12.08
C GLN A 166 -6.61 17.03 12.08
N ALA A 167 -5.61 17.51 11.35
CA ALA A 167 -5.36 18.93 11.19
C ALA A 167 -6.52 19.65 10.47
N ARG A 168 -7.16 18.99 9.49
CA ARG A 168 -8.35 19.47 8.82
C ARG A 168 -9.53 19.62 9.80
N ILE A 169 -9.79 18.60 10.64
CA ILE A 169 -10.85 18.64 11.66
C ILE A 169 -10.60 19.77 12.66
N ARG A 170 -9.35 20.02 13.07
CA ARG A 170 -9.02 21.13 13.99
C ARG A 170 -9.33 22.50 13.40
N LYS A 171 -9.14 22.67 12.08
CA LYS A 171 -9.48 23.92 11.39
C LYS A 171 -10.97 24.07 11.12
N ASP A 172 -11.63 22.97 10.79
CA ASP A 172 -13.04 22.89 10.44
C ASP A 172 -13.67 21.63 11.03
N PRO A 173 -14.36 21.75 12.17
CA PRO A 173 -15.05 20.61 12.80
C PRO A 173 -16.12 19.95 11.92
N GLY A 174 -16.67 20.66 10.93
CA GLY A 174 -17.64 20.12 9.96
C GLY A 174 -17.02 19.06 9.05
N ALA A 175 -15.71 19.07 8.87
CA ALA A 175 -14.98 18.06 8.08
C ALA A 175 -15.16 16.61 8.60
N ARG A 176 -15.59 16.41 9.87
CA ARG A 176 -15.88 15.07 10.40
C ARG A 176 -16.94 14.33 9.58
N SER A 177 -18.00 15.02 9.20
CA SER A 177 -19.09 14.40 8.42
C SER A 177 -18.62 14.01 7.03
N GLU A 178 -17.83 14.86 6.36
CA GLU A 178 -17.21 14.61 5.07
C GLU A 178 -16.25 13.42 5.12
N ILE A 179 -15.37 13.37 6.13
CA ILE A 179 -14.44 12.26 6.35
C ILE A 179 -15.20 10.94 6.57
N LEU A 180 -16.26 10.95 7.39
CA LEU A 180 -17.06 9.76 7.66
C LEU A 180 -17.77 9.27 6.38
N GLU A 181 -18.28 10.18 5.56
CA GLU A 181 -18.90 9.84 4.29
C GLU A 181 -17.90 9.16 3.35
N HIS A 182 -16.72 9.72 3.19
CA HIS A 182 -15.66 9.11 2.37
C HIS A 182 -15.19 7.76 2.94
N ALA A 183 -15.08 7.65 4.26
CA ALA A 183 -14.70 6.40 4.90
C ALA A 183 -15.71 5.27 4.64
N ARG A 184 -17.02 5.57 4.65
CA ARG A 184 -18.08 4.61 4.31
C ARG A 184 -18.07 4.20 2.83
N ASN A 185 -17.59 5.08 1.98
CA ASN A 185 -17.49 4.84 0.53
C ASN A 185 -16.09 4.34 0.13
N PHE A 186 -15.20 4.14 1.09
CA PHE A 186 -13.87 3.61 0.82
C PHE A 186 -13.98 2.21 0.21
N LYS A 187 -13.43 2.09 -0.99
CA LYS A 187 -13.33 0.82 -1.70
C LYS A 187 -11.88 0.54 -1.95
N HIS A 188 -11.40 -0.46 -1.29
CA HIS A 188 -10.07 -0.90 -1.54
C HIS A 188 -10.01 -1.82 -2.76
N VAL A 189 -9.05 -1.58 -3.63
CA VAL A 189 -8.86 -2.34 -4.88
C VAL A 189 -7.43 -2.88 -4.89
N GLY A 190 -7.26 -4.17 -5.14
CA GLY A 190 -5.96 -4.78 -5.34
C GLY A 190 -5.59 -5.85 -4.32
N ALA A 191 -4.30 -6.26 -4.32
CA ALA A 191 -3.76 -7.36 -3.53
C ALA A 191 -3.95 -7.19 -2.02
N TYR A 192 -3.95 -5.96 -1.54
CA TYR A 192 -3.97 -5.65 -0.11
C TYR A 192 -5.31 -5.93 0.58
N VAL A 193 -6.39 -6.15 -0.16
CA VAL A 193 -7.75 -6.38 0.37
C VAL A 193 -8.36 -7.70 -0.08
N ARG A 194 -7.58 -8.55 -0.65
CA ARG A 194 -8.12 -9.86 -0.97
C ARG A 194 -8.33 -10.68 0.31
N PRO A 195 -9.54 -11.27 0.51
CA PRO A 195 -9.82 -12.18 1.62
C PRO A 195 -9.06 -13.51 1.52
N TYR A 196 -7.97 -13.56 0.77
CA TYR A 196 -7.31 -14.79 0.32
C TYR A 196 -5.89 -14.97 0.82
N VAL A 197 -5.39 -14.10 1.69
CA VAL A 197 -4.14 -14.41 2.35
C VAL A 197 -4.49 -15.41 3.45
N PRO A 198 -4.36 -16.74 3.24
CA PRO A 198 -4.46 -17.68 4.36
C PRO A 198 -3.23 -17.41 5.26
N PRO A 199 -3.38 -17.38 6.52
CA PRO A 199 -4.42 -17.82 7.45
C PRO A 199 -5.38 -16.72 7.87
N ALA A 200 -5.49 -15.70 7.08
CA ALA A 200 -6.17 -14.44 7.38
C ALA A 200 -7.69 -14.53 7.52
N LYS A 201 -8.29 -15.70 7.50
CA LYS A 201 -9.73 -15.82 7.83
C LYS A 201 -10.11 -15.24 9.20
N GLY A 202 -9.14 -15.09 10.11
CA GLY A 202 -9.33 -14.39 11.38
C GLY A 202 -8.77 -12.96 11.39
N ASP A 203 -7.78 -12.68 10.54
CA ASP A 203 -6.98 -11.47 10.60
C ASP A 203 -7.58 -10.32 9.78
N ASN A 204 -8.38 -10.59 8.74
CA ASN A 204 -9.15 -9.55 8.03
C ASN A 204 -10.10 -8.82 8.99
N VAL A 205 -10.78 -9.55 9.88
CA VAL A 205 -11.63 -8.95 10.92
C VAL A 205 -10.81 -8.06 11.85
N ARG A 206 -9.59 -8.48 12.19
CA ARG A 206 -8.67 -7.70 13.03
C ARG A 206 -8.22 -6.43 12.32
N SER A 207 -7.84 -6.52 11.05
CA SER A 207 -7.42 -5.38 10.25
C SER A 207 -8.55 -4.39 10.02
N ILE A 208 -9.76 -4.87 9.71
CA ILE A 208 -10.98 -4.06 9.58
C ILE A 208 -11.31 -3.38 10.91
N ARG A 209 -11.21 -4.09 12.03
CA ARG A 209 -11.44 -3.51 13.36
C ARG A 209 -10.42 -2.42 13.67
N ALA A 210 -9.13 -2.66 13.43
CA ALA A 210 -8.09 -1.66 13.63
C ALA A 210 -8.29 -0.43 12.74
N PHE A 211 -8.77 -0.62 11.50
CA PHE A 211 -9.15 0.47 10.60
C PHE A 211 -10.31 1.30 11.18
N ASN A 212 -11.36 0.66 11.67
CA ASN A 212 -12.47 1.34 12.35
C ASN A 212 -11.98 2.12 13.58
N GLU A 213 -11.19 1.52 14.45
CA GLU A 213 -10.62 2.17 15.63
C GLU A 213 -9.78 3.41 15.26
N LYS A 214 -9.10 3.37 14.12
CA LYS A 214 -8.36 4.53 13.61
C LYS A 214 -9.31 5.69 13.27
N PHE A 215 -10.45 5.40 12.63
CA PHE A 215 -11.47 6.42 12.36
C PHE A 215 -12.19 6.90 13.61
N GLU A 216 -12.48 6.03 14.58
CA GLU A 216 -13.04 6.43 15.87
C GLU A 216 -12.14 7.44 16.59
N LYS A 217 -10.83 7.18 16.59
CA LYS A 217 -9.83 8.12 17.14
C LYS A 217 -9.81 9.44 16.36
N LEU A 218 -9.86 9.38 15.04
CA LEU A 218 -9.85 10.56 14.18
C LEU A 218 -11.08 11.44 14.38
N LEU A 219 -12.26 10.81 14.45
CA LEU A 219 -13.54 11.50 14.58
C LEU A 219 -13.87 11.89 16.03
N GLY A 220 -13.20 11.26 17.01
CA GLY A 220 -13.45 11.47 18.43
C GLY A 220 -14.79 10.92 18.93
N GLN A 221 -15.33 9.91 18.23
CA GLN A 221 -16.59 9.25 18.58
C GLN A 221 -16.61 7.81 18.10
N PRO A 222 -17.32 6.88 18.80
CA PRO A 222 -17.53 5.52 18.33
C PRO A 222 -18.28 5.48 16.99
N LEU A 223 -17.98 4.48 16.19
CA LEU A 223 -18.74 4.16 14.98
C LEU A 223 -19.82 3.13 15.30
N SER A 224 -21.04 3.34 14.77
CA SER A 224 -22.14 2.40 14.96
C SER A 224 -21.97 1.11 14.17
N ASP A 225 -21.30 1.20 13.02
CA ASP A 225 -21.12 0.10 12.07
C ASP A 225 -19.70 0.05 11.57
N PHE A 226 -19.27 -1.10 11.05
CA PHE A 226 -17.98 -1.21 10.37
C PHE A 226 -17.97 -0.39 9.09
N LEU A 227 -16.88 0.33 8.84
CA LEU A 227 -16.71 1.15 7.63
C LEU A 227 -16.43 0.30 6.38
N VAL A 228 -15.79 -0.85 6.59
CA VAL A 228 -15.50 -1.83 5.54
C VAL A 228 -16.28 -3.09 5.86
N GLU A 229 -17.21 -3.46 4.99
CA GLU A 229 -17.94 -4.72 5.10
C GLU A 229 -16.99 -5.89 4.75
N GLU A 230 -17.13 -7.00 5.48
CA GLU A 230 -16.54 -8.26 5.03
C GLU A 230 -17.08 -8.55 3.63
N VAL A 231 -16.19 -8.73 2.67
CA VAL A 231 -16.63 -9.22 1.35
C VAL A 231 -17.16 -10.64 1.56
N PRO A 232 -18.44 -10.91 1.33
CA PRO A 232 -18.97 -12.25 1.50
C PRO A 232 -18.19 -13.25 0.65
N ASP A 233 -18.05 -14.48 1.12
CA ASP A 233 -17.40 -15.63 0.46
C ASP A 233 -17.94 -15.97 -0.96
N ALA A 234 -18.75 -15.13 -1.55
CA ALA A 234 -19.55 -15.36 -2.76
C ALA A 234 -18.84 -14.99 -4.08
N VAL A 235 -17.52 -14.73 -4.06
CA VAL A 235 -16.75 -14.65 -5.31
C VAL A 235 -15.66 -15.71 -5.27
N ARG A 236 -16.08 -16.96 -5.31
CA ARG A 236 -15.24 -18.11 -5.68
C ARG A 236 -15.32 -18.35 -7.18
#